data_fd470e9b04fc0d4126cd872c3ef06696
#
_entry.id   fd470e9b04fc0d4126cd872c3ef06696
#
_cell.length_a   1.000
_cell.length_b   1.000
_cell.length_c   1.000
_cell.angle_alpha   90.00
_cell.angle_beta   90.00
_cell.angle_gamma   90.00
#
_symmetry.space_group_name_H-M   'P 1'
#
loop_
_entity.id
_entity.type
_entity.pdbx_description
1 polymer ?
#
loop_
_entity_poly.entity_id
_entity_poly.type
_entity_poly.pdbx_seq_one_letter_code
_entity_poly.pdbx_strand_id
1 'polypeptide(L)'
;HKYRLKNTTGLSLNSLVDFEDPIDILTHLMVGSEGTLGFVSAVTYNTVPEYPDKATALLVFRNAETCCRAASALRSQPVAAVELLDRRSLRSVQDKPGLPDWIHDLSEDACALLVETRAPSSESLDEQLARISASLADFPLEQKVDFTRDAKVSDQLWAIRKGTFPAVGAVRPNGTTVIIEDVTFPIDQLSEGVTRLQ
;
A
#
# COMPACT_ATOMS: atom_id res chain seq x y z
N HIS A 1 -19.10 -9.94 8.65
CA HIS A 1 -17.67 -9.74 8.96
C HIS A 1 -16.85 -9.47 7.68
N LYS A 2 -17.06 -10.26 6.61
CA LYS A 2 -16.35 -10.14 5.31
C LYS A 2 -16.34 -8.70 4.78
N TYR A 3 -17.48 -8.04 4.77
CA TYR A 3 -17.64 -6.69 4.18
C TYR A 3 -17.16 -5.54 5.08
N ARG A 4 -16.61 -5.82 6.25
CA ARG A 4 -15.92 -4.81 7.10
C ARG A 4 -14.44 -4.67 6.76
N LEU A 5 -13.92 -5.58 5.93
CA LEU A 5 -12.60 -5.49 5.33
C LEU A 5 -12.72 -4.83 3.97
N LYS A 6 -11.63 -4.27 3.45
CA LYS A 6 -11.56 -3.83 2.06
C LYS A 6 -11.98 -5.01 1.17
N ASN A 7 -13.03 -4.83 0.37
CA ASN A 7 -13.51 -5.84 -0.55
C ASN A 7 -13.13 -5.43 -1.98
N THR A 8 -12.17 -6.14 -2.56
CA THR A 8 -11.71 -5.90 -3.93
C THR A 8 -12.14 -7.01 -4.88
N THR A 9 -12.77 -8.06 -4.36
CA THR A 9 -13.21 -9.21 -5.14
C THR A 9 -14.72 -9.38 -5.05
N GLY A 10 -15.37 -9.35 -6.20
CA GLY A 10 -16.80 -9.58 -6.35
C GLY A 10 -17.68 -8.38 -6.00
N LEU A 11 -18.98 -8.60 -6.07
CA LEU A 11 -20.00 -7.57 -5.88
C LEU A 11 -20.16 -7.16 -4.42
N SER A 12 -20.47 -5.90 -4.18
CA SER A 12 -20.76 -5.33 -2.86
C SER A 12 -22.16 -5.74 -2.37
N LEU A 13 -22.39 -7.05 -2.16
CA LEU A 13 -23.69 -7.61 -1.77
C LEU A 13 -24.20 -7.09 -0.41
N ASN A 14 -23.31 -6.57 0.43
CA ASN A 14 -23.67 -5.91 1.68
C ASN A 14 -24.59 -4.71 1.46
N SER A 15 -24.59 -4.08 0.28
CA SER A 15 -25.50 -2.98 -0.05
C SER A 15 -26.96 -3.35 0.12
N LEU A 16 -27.32 -4.61 -0.07
CA LEU A 16 -28.67 -5.14 0.11
C LEU A 16 -29.12 -5.21 1.59
N VAL A 17 -28.19 -5.04 2.51
CA VAL A 17 -28.43 -5.10 3.97
C VAL A 17 -28.12 -3.77 4.64
N ASP A 18 -27.15 -3.01 4.12
CA ASP A 18 -26.65 -1.77 4.71
C ASP A 18 -27.51 -0.57 4.34
N PHE A 19 -28.30 -0.66 3.25
CA PHE A 19 -29.16 0.40 2.75
C PHE A 19 -30.59 -0.07 2.56
N GLU A 20 -31.54 0.86 2.75
CA GLU A 20 -32.98 0.62 2.54
C GLU A 20 -33.49 1.26 1.25
N ASP A 21 -32.91 2.39 0.85
CA ASP A 21 -33.28 3.08 -0.37
C ASP A 21 -32.75 2.32 -1.61
N PRO A 22 -33.62 2.01 -2.60
CA PRO A 22 -33.22 1.25 -3.79
C PRO A 22 -32.12 1.93 -4.61
N ILE A 23 -32.05 3.26 -4.63
CA ILE A 23 -31.02 4.00 -5.36
C ILE A 23 -29.68 3.87 -4.65
N ASP A 24 -29.66 3.96 -3.31
CA ASP A 24 -28.45 3.75 -2.52
C ASP A 24 -27.96 2.31 -2.64
N ILE A 25 -28.87 1.33 -2.61
CA ILE A 25 -28.53 -0.09 -2.85
C ILE A 25 -27.87 -0.25 -4.21
N LEU A 26 -28.46 0.26 -5.28
CA LEU A 26 -27.92 0.14 -6.63
C LEU A 26 -26.59 0.86 -6.78
N THR A 27 -26.48 2.07 -6.24
CA THR A 27 -25.25 2.87 -6.31
C THR A 27 -24.07 2.14 -5.66
N HIS A 28 -24.28 1.55 -4.49
CA HIS A 28 -23.23 0.82 -3.78
C HIS A 28 -22.97 -0.57 -4.37
N LEU A 29 -23.98 -1.22 -4.94
CA LEU A 29 -23.81 -2.51 -5.62
C LEU A 29 -22.96 -2.38 -6.90
N MET A 30 -23.02 -1.22 -7.57
CA MET A 30 -22.20 -0.93 -8.76
C MET A 30 -20.71 -0.85 -8.44
N VAL A 31 -20.35 -0.50 -7.19
CA VAL A 31 -18.94 -0.46 -6.74
C VAL A 31 -18.37 -1.88 -6.69
N GLY A 32 -17.29 -2.12 -7.42
CA GLY A 32 -16.66 -3.45 -7.54
C GLY A 32 -17.33 -4.38 -8.55
N SER A 33 -18.31 -3.91 -9.33
CA SER A 33 -18.97 -4.72 -10.36
C SER A 33 -18.13 -4.92 -11.63
N GLU A 34 -17.08 -4.13 -11.83
CA GLU A 34 -16.18 -4.19 -12.99
C GLU A 34 -16.91 -4.17 -14.34
N GLY A 35 -18.02 -3.41 -14.40
CA GLY A 35 -18.85 -3.29 -15.60
C GLY A 35 -19.80 -4.47 -15.85
N THR A 36 -19.88 -5.46 -14.96
CA THR A 36 -20.75 -6.63 -15.14
C THR A 36 -22.24 -6.34 -14.88
N LEU A 37 -22.54 -5.33 -14.06
CA LEU A 37 -23.92 -4.94 -13.74
C LEU A 37 -24.41 -3.74 -14.55
N GLY A 38 -23.52 -2.93 -15.08
CA GLY A 38 -23.90 -1.76 -15.84
C GLY A 38 -22.71 -0.88 -16.19
N PHE A 39 -22.96 0.18 -16.94
CA PHE A 39 -21.98 1.19 -17.32
C PHE A 39 -22.15 2.43 -16.45
N VAL A 40 -21.10 2.82 -15.74
CA VAL A 40 -21.06 4.06 -14.95
C VAL A 40 -20.59 5.20 -15.85
N SER A 41 -21.52 6.09 -16.25
CA SER A 41 -21.22 7.22 -17.12
C SER A 41 -20.67 8.44 -16.38
N ALA A 42 -21.02 8.59 -15.12
CA ALA A 42 -20.56 9.70 -14.27
C ALA A 42 -20.56 9.29 -12.80
N VAL A 43 -19.63 9.87 -12.03
CA VAL A 43 -19.51 9.65 -10.58
C VAL A 43 -19.30 10.98 -9.89
N THR A 44 -19.95 11.17 -8.75
CA THR A 44 -19.69 12.28 -7.83
C THR A 44 -19.00 11.74 -6.58
N TYR A 45 -17.77 12.21 -6.32
CA TYR A 45 -16.98 11.80 -5.16
C TYR A 45 -17.00 12.86 -4.07
N ASN A 46 -17.03 12.40 -2.83
CA ASN A 46 -16.62 13.25 -1.72
C ASN A 46 -15.10 13.43 -1.77
N THR A 47 -14.64 14.67 -1.67
CA THR A 47 -13.22 15.00 -1.65
C THR A 47 -12.67 14.95 -0.23
N VAL A 48 -11.37 14.70 -0.11
CA VAL A 48 -10.62 14.82 1.14
C VAL A 48 -9.59 15.95 1.01
N PRO A 49 -9.19 16.61 2.12
CA PRO A 49 -8.12 17.61 2.05
C PRO A 49 -6.82 17.01 1.52
N GLU A 50 -6.20 17.68 0.58
CA GLU A 50 -4.83 17.37 0.19
C GLU A 50 -3.89 18.32 0.93
N TYR A 51 -3.19 17.77 1.94
CA TYR A 51 -2.27 18.57 2.74
C TYR A 51 -0.95 18.83 1.97
N PRO A 52 -0.40 20.07 2.08
CA PRO A 52 0.77 20.46 1.31
C PRO A 52 2.07 19.83 1.80
N ASP A 53 2.19 19.65 3.12
CA ASP A 53 3.39 19.10 3.75
C ASP A 53 3.34 17.58 3.77
N LYS A 54 4.29 16.95 3.06
CA LYS A 54 4.36 15.50 2.89
C LYS A 54 5.74 14.99 3.27
N ALA A 55 5.80 13.77 3.77
CA ALA A 55 7.05 13.05 3.93
C ALA A 55 6.87 11.58 3.57
N THR A 56 7.86 11.03 2.86
CA THR A 56 7.83 9.65 2.33
C THR A 56 9.11 8.91 2.72
N ALA A 57 9.02 7.63 3.06
CA ALA A 57 10.17 6.78 3.29
C ALA A 57 9.94 5.38 2.72
N LEU A 58 11.02 4.73 2.27
CA LEU A 58 11.05 3.31 1.95
C LEU A 58 11.79 2.59 3.09
N LEU A 59 11.04 1.99 4.00
CA LEU A 59 11.54 1.31 5.18
C LEU A 59 11.78 -0.17 4.86
N VAL A 60 13.02 -0.63 4.91
CA VAL A 60 13.37 -2.01 4.53
C VAL A 60 13.63 -2.86 5.76
N PHE A 61 12.99 -4.01 5.82
CA PHE A 61 13.08 -5.02 6.87
C PHE A 61 13.67 -6.30 6.31
N ARG A 62 14.31 -7.11 7.16
CA ARG A 62 14.97 -8.35 6.75
C ARG A 62 14.03 -9.45 6.27
N ASN A 63 12.76 -9.39 6.65
CA ASN A 63 11.76 -10.39 6.27
C ASN A 63 10.34 -9.84 6.29
N ALA A 64 9.43 -10.56 5.65
CA ALA A 64 8.02 -10.19 5.54
C ALA A 64 7.30 -10.17 6.90
N GLU A 65 7.68 -11.05 7.85
CA GLU A 65 7.07 -11.10 9.18
C GLU A 65 7.27 -9.77 9.92
N THR A 66 8.52 -9.31 10.03
CA THR A 66 8.85 -8.04 10.70
C THR A 66 8.19 -6.87 9.97
N CYS A 67 8.21 -6.88 8.64
CA CYS A 67 7.57 -5.88 7.78
C CYS A 67 6.06 -5.77 8.06
N CYS A 68 5.34 -6.89 8.08
CA CYS A 68 3.89 -6.92 8.35
C CYS A 68 3.55 -6.49 9.77
N ARG A 69 4.37 -6.84 10.76
CA ARG A 69 4.20 -6.39 12.15
C ARG A 69 4.41 -4.88 12.26
N ALA A 70 5.40 -4.32 11.58
CA ALA A 70 5.60 -2.87 11.48
C ALA A 70 4.41 -2.18 10.80
N ALA A 71 3.89 -2.76 9.70
CA ALA A 71 2.67 -2.25 9.05
C ALA A 71 1.47 -2.24 10.01
N SER A 72 1.32 -3.29 10.82
CA SER A 72 0.26 -3.36 11.84
C SER A 72 0.42 -2.28 12.92
N ALA A 73 1.64 -1.97 13.35
CA ALA A 73 1.91 -0.90 14.31
C ALA A 73 1.59 0.49 13.74
N LEU A 74 1.75 0.68 12.43
CA LEU A 74 1.44 1.93 11.74
C LEU A 74 -0.07 2.22 11.62
N ARG A 75 -0.94 1.23 11.80
CA ARG A 75 -2.40 1.38 11.67
C ARG A 75 -2.98 2.53 12.51
N SER A 76 -2.46 2.72 13.72
CA SER A 76 -2.93 3.76 14.66
C SER A 76 -2.15 5.07 14.54
N GLN A 77 -1.23 5.15 13.59
CA GLN A 77 -0.40 6.31 13.36
C GLN A 77 -0.98 7.21 12.26
N PRO A 78 -0.59 8.49 12.22
CA PRO A 78 -1.08 9.44 11.23
C PRO A 78 -0.38 9.23 9.87
N VAL A 79 -0.56 8.05 9.27
CA VAL A 79 -0.04 7.71 7.94
C VAL A 79 -1.12 7.91 6.87
N ALA A 80 -0.76 8.48 5.73
CA ALA A 80 -1.62 8.64 4.58
C ALA A 80 -1.62 7.40 3.68
N ALA A 81 -0.48 6.71 3.61
CA ALA A 81 -0.34 5.46 2.87
C ALA A 81 0.74 4.56 3.50
N VAL A 82 0.51 3.25 3.43
CA VAL A 82 1.47 2.20 3.77
C VAL A 82 1.34 1.10 2.71
N GLU A 83 2.36 0.93 1.89
CA GLU A 83 2.40 -0.05 0.80
C GLU A 83 3.51 -1.07 1.07
N LEU A 84 3.18 -2.36 1.04
CA LEU A 84 4.15 -3.44 1.21
C LEU A 84 4.72 -3.87 -0.14
N LEU A 85 6.04 -4.00 -0.20
CA LEU A 85 6.79 -4.46 -1.36
C LEU A 85 7.69 -5.62 -0.95
N ASP A 86 7.46 -6.80 -1.49
CA ASP A 86 8.33 -7.95 -1.26
C ASP A 86 9.65 -7.86 -2.05
N ARG A 87 10.58 -8.77 -1.79
CA ARG A 87 11.88 -8.77 -2.47
C ARG A 87 11.76 -8.92 -3.99
N ARG A 88 10.80 -9.71 -4.47
CA ARG A 88 10.59 -9.90 -5.91
C ARG A 88 10.11 -8.61 -6.57
N SER A 89 9.22 -7.90 -5.92
CA SER A 89 8.76 -6.57 -6.35
C SER A 89 9.92 -5.58 -6.43
N LEU A 90 10.77 -5.53 -5.39
CA LEU A 90 11.95 -4.65 -5.37
C LEU A 90 12.95 -5.01 -6.48
N ARG A 91 13.23 -6.32 -6.71
CA ARG A 91 14.09 -6.78 -7.79
C ARG A 91 13.58 -6.40 -9.16
N SER A 92 12.28 -6.45 -9.39
CA SER A 92 11.69 -6.13 -10.70
C SER A 92 11.92 -4.68 -11.13
N VAL A 93 12.30 -3.81 -10.20
CA VAL A 93 12.49 -2.38 -10.43
C VAL A 93 13.88 -1.86 -10.04
N GLN A 94 14.75 -2.70 -9.46
CA GLN A 94 16.04 -2.27 -8.86
C GLN A 94 16.98 -1.57 -9.84
N ASP A 95 16.88 -1.87 -11.14
CA ASP A 95 17.72 -1.28 -12.19
C ASP A 95 17.14 0.03 -12.75
N LYS A 96 16.02 0.53 -12.20
CA LYS A 96 15.45 1.79 -12.66
C LYS A 96 16.26 2.98 -12.16
N PRO A 97 16.46 4.01 -13.00
CA PRO A 97 17.20 5.19 -12.60
C PRO A 97 16.52 5.93 -11.43
N GLY A 98 17.35 6.42 -10.51
CA GLY A 98 16.89 7.20 -9.35
C GLY A 98 16.61 6.39 -8.09
N LEU A 99 16.86 5.08 -8.12
CA LEU A 99 16.85 4.24 -6.95
C LEU A 99 18.21 4.21 -6.25
N PRO A 100 18.24 4.05 -4.92
CA PRO A 100 19.49 3.91 -4.19
C PRO A 100 20.24 2.62 -4.57
N ASP A 101 21.57 2.68 -4.70
CA ASP A 101 22.40 1.54 -5.08
C ASP A 101 22.28 0.35 -4.09
N TRP A 102 22.06 0.64 -2.80
CA TRP A 102 21.90 -0.38 -1.77
C TRP A 102 20.72 -1.34 -1.99
N ILE A 103 19.77 -1.02 -2.90
CA ILE A 103 18.63 -1.91 -3.19
C ILE A 103 19.08 -3.24 -3.80
N HIS A 104 20.24 -3.27 -4.44
CA HIS A 104 20.84 -4.48 -5.01
C HIS A 104 21.37 -5.43 -3.93
N ASP A 105 21.81 -4.88 -2.80
CA ASP A 105 22.49 -5.60 -1.72
C ASP A 105 21.53 -6.12 -0.65
N LEU A 106 20.23 -5.92 -0.83
CA LEU A 106 19.22 -6.39 0.12
C LEU A 106 19.17 -7.92 0.21
N SER A 107 18.91 -8.42 1.41
CA SER A 107 18.75 -9.84 1.68
C SER A 107 17.65 -10.48 0.82
N GLU A 108 17.74 -11.81 0.67
CA GLU A 108 16.80 -12.59 -0.18
C GLU A 108 15.35 -12.47 0.28
N ASP A 109 15.13 -12.36 1.59
CA ASP A 109 13.81 -12.29 2.22
C ASP A 109 13.39 -10.85 2.55
N ALA A 110 14.17 -9.85 2.11
CA ALA A 110 13.90 -8.44 2.39
C ALA A 110 12.49 -8.04 1.96
N CYS A 111 11.85 -7.24 2.78
CA CYS A 111 10.52 -6.69 2.52
C CYS A 111 10.51 -5.22 2.92
N ALA A 112 9.84 -4.39 2.14
CA ALA A 112 9.81 -2.95 2.39
C ALA A 112 8.39 -2.43 2.60
N LEU A 113 8.28 -1.36 3.40
CA LEU A 113 7.10 -0.52 3.47
C LEU A 113 7.42 0.84 2.83
N LEU A 114 6.67 1.21 1.82
CA LEU A 114 6.61 2.59 1.36
C LEU A 114 5.57 3.31 2.22
N VAL A 115 6.02 4.23 3.05
CA VAL A 115 5.17 4.95 4.01
C VAL A 115 5.13 6.43 3.64
N GLU A 116 3.94 7.00 3.57
CA GLU A 116 3.74 8.43 3.40
C GLU A 116 2.85 9.00 4.51
N THR A 117 3.21 10.18 5.00
CA THR A 117 2.37 10.98 5.88
C THR A 117 2.19 12.38 5.31
N ARG A 118 1.07 13.03 5.63
CA ARG A 118 0.70 14.37 5.14
C ARG A 118 0.13 15.20 6.26
N ALA A 119 0.51 16.47 6.31
CA ALA A 119 0.08 17.39 7.35
C ALA A 119 -0.29 18.77 6.79
N PRO A 120 -1.13 19.53 7.52
CA PRO A 120 -1.51 20.89 7.13
C PRO A 120 -0.38 21.91 7.32
N SER A 121 0.63 21.59 8.15
CA SER A 121 1.80 22.44 8.39
C SER A 121 3.05 21.61 8.67
N SER A 122 4.21 22.24 8.54
CA SER A 122 5.51 21.61 8.79
C SER A 122 5.66 21.16 10.25
N GLU A 123 5.16 21.93 11.21
CA GLU A 123 5.18 21.58 12.64
C GLU A 123 4.34 20.32 12.89
N SER A 124 3.14 20.26 12.33
CA SER A 124 2.29 19.08 12.42
C SER A 124 2.92 17.86 11.76
N LEU A 125 3.63 18.06 10.65
CA LEU A 125 4.38 17.00 10.00
C LEU A 125 5.52 16.47 10.88
N ASP A 126 6.26 17.36 11.58
CA ASP A 126 7.30 16.96 12.53
C ASP A 126 6.75 16.11 13.68
N GLU A 127 5.61 16.51 14.25
CA GLU A 127 4.93 15.73 15.30
C GLU A 127 4.49 14.35 14.79
N GLN A 128 3.94 14.29 13.59
CA GLN A 128 3.53 13.03 12.96
C GLN A 128 4.74 12.11 12.74
N LEU A 129 5.83 12.63 12.21
CA LEU A 129 7.06 11.87 11.97
C LEU A 129 7.67 11.34 13.28
N ALA A 130 7.66 12.13 14.35
CA ALA A 130 8.12 11.69 15.66
C ALA A 130 7.28 10.52 16.19
N ARG A 131 5.95 10.58 16.07
CA ARG A 131 5.05 9.49 16.46
C ARG A 131 5.25 8.23 15.63
N ILE A 132 5.37 8.37 14.31
CA ILE A 132 5.61 7.25 13.39
C ILE A 132 6.95 6.59 13.74
N SER A 133 8.02 7.38 13.91
CA SER A 133 9.35 6.87 14.25
C SER A 133 9.36 6.16 15.61
N ALA A 134 8.67 6.69 16.60
CA ALA A 134 8.55 6.06 17.92
C ALA A 134 7.81 4.71 17.84
N SER A 135 6.76 4.60 17.01
CA SER A 135 6.03 3.34 16.82
C SER A 135 6.83 2.26 16.09
N LEU A 136 7.88 2.66 15.39
CA LEU A 136 8.76 1.76 14.62
C LEU A 136 10.07 1.44 15.34
N ALA A 137 10.33 2.02 16.51
CA ALA A 137 11.62 1.89 17.22
C ALA A 137 12.02 0.45 17.53
N ASP A 138 11.06 -0.44 17.78
CA ASP A 138 11.29 -1.86 18.10
C ASP A 138 11.42 -2.76 16.85
N PHE A 139 11.29 -2.19 15.64
CA PHE A 139 11.39 -2.93 14.39
C PHE A 139 12.73 -2.65 13.71
N PRO A 140 13.69 -3.59 13.73
CA PRO A 140 15.01 -3.37 13.14
C PRO A 140 14.90 -3.25 11.60
N LEU A 141 15.41 -2.14 11.08
CA LEU A 141 15.55 -1.92 9.65
C LEU A 141 16.81 -2.59 9.12
N GLU A 142 16.76 -3.14 7.92
CA GLU A 142 17.93 -3.61 7.18
C GLU A 142 18.72 -2.43 6.62
N GLN A 143 18.01 -1.37 6.19
CA GLN A 143 18.59 -0.11 5.78
C GLN A 143 17.98 1.04 6.59
N LYS A 144 18.85 1.90 7.11
CA LYS A 144 18.40 3.13 7.77
C LYS A 144 18.03 4.16 6.70
N VAL A 145 16.77 4.43 6.57
CA VAL A 145 16.23 5.43 5.64
C VAL A 145 15.43 6.44 6.43
N ASP A 146 15.74 7.71 6.21
CA ASP A 146 14.99 8.83 6.81
C ASP A 146 13.80 9.21 5.91
N PHE A 147 12.76 9.74 6.52
CA PHE A 147 11.65 10.32 5.78
C PHE A 147 12.11 11.54 4.99
N THR A 148 11.89 11.54 3.68
CA THR A 148 12.21 12.67 2.80
C THR A 148 11.00 13.58 2.62
N ARG A 149 11.24 14.88 2.58
CA ARG A 149 10.26 15.92 2.19
C ARG A 149 10.52 16.43 0.77
N ASP A 150 11.58 15.96 0.13
CA ASP A 150 11.88 16.27 -1.26
C ASP A 150 10.87 15.59 -2.18
N ALA A 151 10.07 16.40 -2.89
CA ALA A 151 9.02 15.90 -3.78
C ALA A 151 9.59 15.01 -4.88
N LYS A 152 10.78 15.33 -5.43
CA LYS A 152 11.41 14.54 -6.49
C LYS A 152 11.80 13.15 -5.99
N VAL A 153 12.37 13.06 -4.79
CA VAL A 153 12.74 11.78 -4.17
C VAL A 153 11.47 10.99 -3.82
N SER A 154 10.45 11.65 -3.28
CA SER A 154 9.15 11.02 -3.01
C SER A 154 8.53 10.44 -4.28
N ASP A 155 8.51 11.20 -5.38
CA ASP A 155 7.99 10.74 -6.68
C ASP A 155 8.77 9.52 -7.21
N GLN A 156 10.09 9.49 -7.02
CA GLN A 156 10.92 8.33 -7.37
C GLN A 156 10.55 7.10 -6.56
N LEU A 157 10.35 7.23 -5.24
CA LEU A 157 9.90 6.14 -4.38
C LEU A 157 8.51 5.62 -4.80
N TRP A 158 7.57 6.51 -5.10
CA TRP A 158 6.25 6.13 -5.62
C TRP A 158 6.31 5.50 -7.01
N ALA A 159 7.29 5.88 -7.84
CA ALA A 159 7.52 5.26 -9.14
C ALA A 159 7.93 3.78 -9.02
N ILE A 160 8.61 3.38 -7.92
CA ILE A 160 8.87 1.96 -7.61
C ILE A 160 7.54 1.22 -7.54
N ARG A 161 6.63 1.68 -6.67
CA ARG A 161 5.32 1.05 -6.44
C ARG A 161 4.50 0.96 -7.74
N LYS A 162 4.41 2.05 -8.49
CA LYS A 162 3.67 2.11 -9.77
C LYS A 162 4.29 1.23 -10.84
N GLY A 163 5.60 1.05 -10.82
CA GLY A 163 6.34 0.27 -11.81
C GLY A 163 6.39 -1.23 -11.54
N THR A 164 6.02 -1.69 -10.35
CA THR A 164 6.13 -3.10 -9.95
C THR A 164 5.26 -4.00 -10.82
N PHE A 165 4.00 -3.66 -11.04
CA PHE A 165 3.08 -4.49 -11.81
C PHE A 165 3.50 -4.69 -13.28
N PRO A 166 3.77 -3.62 -14.06
CA PRO A 166 4.27 -3.76 -15.42
C PRO A 166 5.60 -4.52 -15.48
N ALA A 167 6.50 -4.31 -14.49
CA ALA A 167 7.80 -4.98 -14.46
C ALA A 167 7.66 -6.49 -14.22
N VAL A 168 6.84 -6.93 -13.28
CA VAL A 168 6.54 -8.36 -13.04
C VAL A 168 5.92 -8.99 -14.27
N GLY A 169 5.00 -8.29 -14.93
CA GLY A 169 4.40 -8.74 -16.20
C GLY A 169 5.42 -8.93 -17.33
N ALA A 170 6.45 -8.08 -17.39
CA ALA A 170 7.46 -8.11 -18.43
C ALA A 170 8.46 -9.28 -18.30
N VAL A 171 8.75 -9.73 -17.08
CA VAL A 171 9.74 -10.80 -16.82
C VAL A 171 9.14 -12.21 -16.72
N ARG A 172 7.83 -12.33 -16.89
CA ARG A 172 7.17 -13.64 -16.83
C ARG A 172 7.59 -14.54 -18.01
N PRO A 173 7.58 -15.87 -17.85
CA PRO A 173 7.82 -16.80 -18.94
C PRO A 173 6.82 -16.62 -20.09
N ASN A 174 7.27 -16.77 -21.34
CA ASN A 174 6.41 -16.72 -22.51
C ASN A 174 5.29 -17.77 -22.41
N GLY A 175 4.08 -17.37 -22.79
CA GLY A 175 2.91 -18.26 -22.75
C GLY A 175 2.21 -18.35 -21.38
N THR A 176 2.69 -17.61 -20.38
CA THR A 176 2.02 -17.49 -19.08
C THR A 176 1.25 -16.18 -18.97
N THR A 177 0.26 -16.14 -18.08
CA THR A 177 -0.43 -14.90 -17.70
C THR A 177 -0.09 -14.49 -16.28
N VAL A 178 -0.28 -13.22 -15.96
CA VAL A 178 -0.23 -12.73 -14.57
C VAL A 178 -1.65 -12.79 -14.04
N ILE A 179 -1.85 -13.55 -12.98
CA ILE A 179 -3.09 -13.54 -12.21
C ILE A 179 -2.89 -12.57 -11.07
N ILE A 180 -3.74 -11.53 -11.03
CA ILE A 180 -3.76 -10.56 -9.93
C ILE A 180 -4.98 -10.86 -9.13
N GLU A 181 -4.75 -11.29 -7.89
CA GLU A 181 -5.81 -11.51 -6.92
C GLU A 181 -5.50 -10.70 -5.68
N ASP A 182 -6.41 -9.81 -5.34
CA ASP A 182 -6.35 -9.09 -4.07
C ASP A 182 -6.83 -9.99 -2.94
N VAL A 183 -5.95 -10.23 -1.97
CA VAL A 183 -6.28 -10.97 -0.75
C VAL A 183 -6.27 -10.01 0.43
N THR A 184 -7.33 -10.04 1.23
CA THR A 184 -7.48 -9.16 2.39
C THR A 184 -7.46 -9.96 3.67
N PHE A 185 -6.56 -9.61 4.57
CA PHE A 185 -6.46 -10.17 5.93
C PHE A 185 -6.85 -9.11 6.97
N PRO A 186 -7.40 -9.51 8.13
CA PRO A 186 -7.41 -8.67 9.30
C PRO A 186 -5.99 -8.23 9.62
N ILE A 187 -5.81 -6.96 10.04
CA ILE A 187 -4.46 -6.39 10.20
C ILE A 187 -3.61 -7.12 11.25
N ASP A 188 -4.24 -7.67 12.27
CA ASP A 188 -3.61 -8.49 13.31
C ASP A 188 -3.17 -9.88 12.81
N GLN A 189 -3.72 -10.33 11.67
CA GLN A 189 -3.39 -11.59 11.00
C GLN A 189 -2.55 -11.38 9.73
N LEU A 190 -2.19 -10.14 9.41
CA LEU A 190 -1.49 -9.81 8.16
C LEU A 190 -0.17 -10.57 8.03
N SER A 191 0.62 -10.64 9.09
CA SER A 191 1.92 -11.33 9.09
C SER A 191 1.77 -12.82 8.78
N GLU A 192 0.85 -13.51 9.47
CA GLU A 192 0.57 -14.93 9.22
C GLU A 192 0.04 -15.15 7.80
N GLY A 193 -0.91 -14.31 7.36
CA GLY A 193 -1.51 -14.40 6.03
C GLY A 193 -0.48 -14.26 4.92
N VAL A 194 0.38 -13.25 4.97
CA VAL A 194 1.43 -13.02 3.96
C VAL A 194 2.46 -14.15 3.97
N THR A 195 2.91 -14.61 5.14
CA THR A 195 3.87 -15.72 5.23
C THR A 195 3.31 -17.02 4.64
N ARG A 196 2.00 -17.25 4.75
CA ARG A 196 1.36 -18.45 4.16
C ARG A 196 1.14 -18.37 2.65
N LEU A 197 1.18 -17.16 2.08
CA LEU A 197 1.05 -16.93 0.63
C LEU A 197 2.40 -17.04 -0.11
N GLN A 198 3.52 -16.86 0.58
CA GLN A 198 4.89 -17.01 0.04
C GLN A 198 5.31 -18.47 -0.01
#